data_b726d6c61f8bf06a977618757e77bc13
#
_entry.id   b726d6c61f8bf06a977618757e77bc13
#
_cell.length_a   1.000
_cell.length_b   1.000
_cell.length_c   1.000
_cell.angle_alpha   90.00
_cell.angle_beta   90.00
_cell.angle_gamma   90.00
#
_symmetry.space_group_name_H-M   'P 1'
#
loop_
_entity.id
_entity.type
_entity.pdbx_description
1 polymer ?
#
loop_
_entity_poly.entity_id
_entity_poly.type
_entity_poly.pdbx_seq_one_letter_code
_entity_poly.pdbx_strand_id
1 'polypeptide(L)' 'STTAPATAPAAATTPAGPAPVPVPADPRAALKELADAARAAADGHTAALLTAPPEYARLLASVAAAGAAHAYLLTEGARA' A
#
# COMPACT_ATOMS: atom_id res chain seq x y z
N SER A 1 -26.09 10.78 -23.86
CA SER A 1 -25.58 10.68 -23.65
C SER A 1 -24.81 10.55 -23.12
N THR A 2 -24.43 10.39 -23.08
CA THR A 2 -23.78 10.26 -22.79
C THR A 2 -23.05 10.07 -22.33
N THR A 3 -22.64 9.93 -22.20
CA THR A 3 -22.10 9.61 -21.93
C THR A 3 -21.20 9.50 -21.36
N ALA A 4 -21.11 9.13 -21.05
CA ALA A 4 -20.23 8.63 -20.62
C ALA A 4 -18.95 8.98 -20.55
N PRO A 5 -18.71 9.22 -21.24
CA PRO A 5 -17.53 9.61 -21.31
C PRO A 5 -16.91 10.25 -20.26
N ALA A 6 -17.62 10.74 -19.68
CA ALA A 6 -17.10 11.48 -18.66
C ALA A 6 -16.16 10.76 -17.84
N THR A 7 -16.23 9.52 -17.93
CA THR A 7 -15.43 8.75 -17.09
C THR A 7 -14.00 8.88 -17.36
N ALA A 8 -13.63 8.83 -18.56
CA ALA A 8 -12.22 8.86 -18.87
C ALA A 8 -11.57 10.13 -18.41
N PRO A 9 -12.16 11.25 -18.60
CA PRO A 9 -11.56 12.45 -18.12
C PRO A 9 -11.39 12.46 -16.63
N ALA A 10 -12.32 11.91 -15.96
CA ALA A 10 -12.22 11.90 -14.53
C ALA A 10 -10.98 11.15 -14.08
N ALA A 11 -10.71 10.07 -14.73
CA ALA A 11 -9.53 9.33 -14.39
C ALA A 11 -8.28 10.13 -14.70
N ALA A 12 -8.32 10.80 -15.78
CA ALA A 12 -7.15 11.56 -16.17
C ALA A 12 -6.90 12.72 -15.25
N THR A 13 -7.90 13.21 -14.64
CA THR A 13 -7.72 14.34 -13.76
C THR A 13 -7.52 13.96 -12.33
N THR A 14 -7.34 12.71 -12.06
CA THR A 14 -7.09 12.29 -10.74
C THR A 14 -5.91 13.03 -10.22
N PRO A 15 -6.01 13.64 -9.14
CA PRO A 15 -4.93 14.33 -8.64
C PRO A 15 -4.13 13.51 -7.92
N ALA A 16 -3.70 13.90 -7.62
CA ALA A 16 -2.96 13.74 -7.08
C ALA A 16 -2.69 13.00 -6.00
N GLY A 17 -2.19 12.06 -6.07
CA GLY A 17 -1.56 11.46 -5.06
C GLY A 17 -0.20 12.05 -4.92
N PRO A 18 0.63 11.48 -4.11
CA PRO A 18 2.01 11.90 -3.99
C PRO A 18 2.72 11.70 -5.30
N ALA A 19 3.73 12.47 -5.51
CA ALA A 19 4.55 12.32 -6.69
C ALA A 19 5.16 10.91 -6.73
N PRO A 20 5.37 10.38 -7.91
CA PRO A 20 6.00 9.06 -8.02
C PRO A 20 7.36 9.04 -7.37
N VAL A 21 7.65 7.96 -6.68
CA VAL A 21 8.94 7.74 -6.05
C VAL A 21 9.78 6.93 -7.02
N PRO A 22 11.02 7.32 -7.27
CA PRO A 22 11.87 6.53 -8.16
C PRO A 22 12.08 5.13 -7.60
N VAL A 23 12.04 4.16 -8.47
CA VAL A 23 12.27 2.76 -8.10
C VAL A 23 13.75 2.46 -8.31
N PRO A 24 14.43 1.89 -7.31
CA PRO A 24 15.83 1.52 -7.48
C PRO A 24 16.00 0.56 -8.65
N ALA A 25 17.09 0.72 -9.38
CA ALA A 25 17.39 -0.16 -10.49
C ALA A 25 17.84 -1.54 -10.02
N ASP A 26 18.45 -1.61 -8.86
CA ASP A 26 18.89 -2.87 -8.31
C ASP A 26 17.69 -3.64 -7.72
N PRO A 27 17.46 -4.89 -8.14
CA PRO A 27 16.30 -5.64 -7.67
C PRO A 27 16.25 -5.84 -6.15
N ARG A 28 17.38 -6.05 -5.52
CA ARG A 28 17.41 -6.24 -4.06
C ARG A 28 17.05 -4.96 -3.34
N ALA A 29 17.57 -3.84 -3.81
CA ALA A 29 17.24 -2.56 -3.23
C ALA A 29 15.77 -2.24 -3.42
N ALA A 30 15.21 -2.56 -4.58
CA ALA A 30 13.80 -2.35 -4.85
C ALA A 30 12.94 -3.20 -3.92
N LEU A 31 13.29 -4.46 -3.71
CA LEU A 31 12.56 -5.34 -2.80
C LEU A 31 12.64 -4.84 -1.36
N LYS A 32 13.79 -4.35 -0.96
CA LYS A 32 13.96 -3.84 0.38
C LYS A 32 13.10 -2.59 0.61
N GLU A 33 13.09 -1.69 -0.35
CA GLU A 33 12.24 -0.50 -0.25
C GLU A 33 10.77 -0.87 -0.19
N LEU A 34 10.36 -1.84 -0.99
CA LEU A 34 8.98 -2.29 -0.98
C LEU A 34 8.63 -2.94 0.37
N ALA A 35 9.56 -3.72 0.92
CA ALA A 35 9.35 -4.34 2.21
C ALA A 35 9.19 -3.27 3.30
N ASP A 36 10.01 -2.24 3.27
CA ASP A 36 9.92 -1.15 4.23
C ASP A 36 8.58 -0.40 4.10
N ALA A 37 8.14 -0.15 2.87
CA ALA A 37 6.86 0.50 2.63
C ALA A 37 5.70 -0.37 3.10
N ALA A 38 5.76 -1.67 2.84
CA ALA A 38 4.71 -2.59 3.28
C ALA A 38 4.65 -2.65 4.81
N ARG A 39 5.81 -2.63 5.47
CA ARG A 39 5.87 -2.64 6.92
C ARG A 39 5.28 -1.36 7.49
N ALA A 40 5.64 -0.22 6.93
CA ALA A 40 5.13 1.06 7.38
C ALA A 40 3.61 1.14 7.23
N ALA A 41 3.08 0.63 6.12
CA ALA A 41 1.64 0.61 5.90
C ALA A 41 0.94 -0.29 6.92
N ALA A 42 1.51 -1.48 7.19
CA ALA A 42 0.95 -2.39 8.17
C ALA A 42 0.94 -1.77 9.56
N ASP A 43 2.02 -1.09 9.92
CA ASP A 43 2.11 -0.41 11.22
C ASP A 43 1.05 0.70 11.33
N GLY A 44 0.82 1.43 10.24
CA GLY A 44 -0.22 2.45 10.20
C GLY A 44 -1.61 1.86 10.41
N HIS A 45 -1.90 0.74 9.76
CA HIS A 45 -3.18 0.06 9.94
C HIS A 45 -3.34 -0.44 11.37
N THR A 46 -2.27 -0.97 11.96
CA THR A 46 -2.30 -1.43 13.34
C THR A 46 -2.58 -0.27 14.30
N ALA A 47 -1.94 0.86 14.08
CA ALA A 47 -2.16 2.03 14.92
C ALA A 47 -3.61 2.51 14.84
N ALA A 48 -4.21 2.44 13.66
CA ALA A 48 -5.58 2.88 13.47
C ALA A 48 -6.60 2.00 14.21
N LEU A 49 -6.21 0.79 14.63
CA LEU A 49 -7.11 -0.07 15.40
C LEU A 49 -7.54 0.55 16.72
N LEU A 50 -6.70 1.39 17.29
CA LEU A 50 -6.95 1.95 18.62
C LEU A 50 -8.23 2.80 18.68
N THR A 51 -8.63 3.38 17.58
CA THR A 51 -9.80 4.25 17.54
C THR A 51 -10.85 3.82 16.53
N ALA A 52 -10.65 2.68 15.87
CA ALA A 52 -11.57 2.24 14.84
C ALA A 52 -12.82 1.59 15.43
N PRO A 53 -13.99 1.77 14.79
CA PRO A 53 -15.17 1.01 15.18
C PRO A 53 -14.93 -0.49 14.96
N PRO A 54 -15.66 -1.35 15.71
CA PRO A 54 -15.37 -2.80 15.67
C PRO A 54 -15.33 -3.44 14.30
N GLU A 55 -16.25 -3.11 13.42
CA GLU A 55 -16.25 -3.71 12.09
C GLU A 55 -15.06 -3.27 11.28
N TYR A 56 -14.74 -2.01 11.36
CA TYR A 56 -13.60 -1.48 10.65
C TYR A 56 -12.29 -2.01 11.27
N ALA A 57 -12.27 -2.19 12.58
CA ALA A 57 -11.11 -2.73 13.26
C ALA A 57 -10.79 -4.14 12.77
N ARG A 58 -11.79 -4.96 12.52
CA ARG A 58 -11.55 -6.30 11.98
C ARG A 58 -10.89 -6.25 10.62
N LEU A 59 -11.38 -5.37 9.76
CA LEU A 59 -10.80 -5.19 8.44
C LEU A 59 -9.35 -4.72 8.54
N LEU A 60 -9.12 -3.73 9.37
CA LEU A 60 -7.77 -3.21 9.57
C LEU A 60 -6.83 -4.28 10.10
N ALA A 61 -7.30 -5.12 11.02
CA ALA A 61 -6.47 -6.19 11.56
C ALA A 61 -6.08 -7.18 10.48
N SER A 62 -7.02 -7.55 9.61
CA SER A 62 -6.73 -8.47 8.50
C SER A 62 -5.73 -7.86 7.53
N VAL A 63 -5.92 -6.60 7.17
CA VAL A 63 -5.03 -5.93 6.24
C VAL A 63 -3.65 -5.74 6.84
N ALA A 64 -3.58 -5.40 8.13
CA ALA A 64 -2.31 -5.25 8.81
C ALA A 64 -1.54 -6.57 8.86
N ALA A 65 -2.24 -7.66 9.15
CA ALA A 65 -1.61 -8.97 9.18
C ALA A 65 -1.09 -9.38 7.80
N ALA A 66 -1.88 -9.15 6.77
CA ALA A 66 -1.45 -9.44 5.40
C ALA A 66 -0.23 -8.61 5.02
N GLY A 67 -0.25 -7.33 5.36
CA GLY A 67 0.86 -6.44 5.07
C GLY A 67 2.14 -6.85 5.78
N ALA A 68 2.03 -7.28 7.03
CA ALA A 68 3.18 -7.75 7.78
C ALA A 68 3.77 -9.02 7.15
N ALA A 69 2.91 -9.92 6.70
CA ALA A 69 3.36 -11.13 6.03
C ALA A 69 4.06 -10.80 4.71
N HIS A 70 3.49 -9.88 3.95
CA HIS A 70 4.11 -9.44 2.69
C HIS A 70 5.47 -8.80 2.95
N ALA A 71 5.57 -7.97 3.97
CA ALA A 71 6.85 -7.33 4.31
C ALA A 71 7.90 -8.38 4.66
N TYR A 72 7.50 -9.41 5.40
CA TYR A 72 8.40 -10.51 5.73
C TYR A 72 8.91 -11.21 4.48
N LEU A 73 7.98 -11.58 3.59
CA LEU A 73 8.34 -12.29 2.37
C LEU A 73 9.23 -11.46 1.45
N LEU A 74 8.92 -10.16 1.35
CA LEU A 74 9.75 -9.27 0.54
C LEU A 74 11.16 -9.14 1.13
N THR A 75 11.25 -9.09 2.44
CA THR A 75 12.54 -9.02 3.12
C THR A 75 13.34 -10.28 2.84
N GLU A 76 12.71 -11.45 2.92
CA GLU A 76 13.38 -12.71 2.62
C GLU A 76 13.78 -12.77 1.15
N GLY A 77 12.93 -12.28 0.26
CA GLY A 77 13.27 -12.22 -1.17
C GLY A 77 14.49 -11.35 -1.44
N ALA A 78 14.65 -10.27 -0.70
CA ALA A 78 15.80 -9.39 -0.87
C ALA A 78 17.10 -10.03 -0.41
N ARG A 79 17.02 -11.03 0.44
CA ARG A 79 18.22 -11.76 0.92
C ARG A 79 18.66 -12.86 -0.02
N ALA A 80 17.75 -13.30 -0.88
CA ALA A 80 18.00 -14.45 -1.75
C ALA A 80 19.03 -14.18 -2.86
#